data_badf0b3dacdd66b9b36615140f67082b
#
_entry.id   badf0b3dacdd66b9b36615140f67082b
#
_cell.length_a   1.000
_cell.length_b   1.000
_cell.length_c   1.000
_cell.angle_alpha   90.00
_cell.angle_beta   90.00
_cell.angle_gamma   90.00
#
_symmetry.space_group_name_H-M   'P 1'
#
loop_
_entity.id
_entity.type
_entity.pdbx_description
1 polymer ?
#
loop_
_entity_poly.entity_id
_entity_poly.type
_entity_poly.pdbx_seq_one_letter_code
_entity_poly.pdbx_strand_id
1 'polypeptide(L)'
;MKQSQEDKIISEFLNSIGPWREFIVIGGGFALFIYKLYLADPKLENTPVGTRDIDSLIPRRVPEISKKNIAKHLHEAGFTHVFKDVDVPATEAYVKEIDGLEVEIEFLTDSATRNDKTKNVVIGGVVAQPLSYLTLSLQMTTEFQTYSGKTGRVVSPGAWMFHKGLTFTRRKSSSKMLKDLYGIWYVATQLGDFSDQALAEFNMLTKQHPKWFETLRKNLHNWMDNATPAECSKLEAQDPAGKLKKLTFERIIKRAAGLLANPKDRNE
;
A
#
# COMPACT_ATOMS: atom_id res chain seq x y z
N MET A 1 1.58 16.14 22.03
CA MET A 1 1.89 14.75 21.67
C MET A 1 3.32 14.69 21.14
N LYS A 2 4.11 13.70 21.54
CA LYS A 2 5.46 13.51 20.98
C LYS A 2 5.27 12.98 19.54
N GLN A 3 5.87 13.67 18.57
CA GLN A 3 5.81 13.27 17.16
C GLN A 3 6.42 11.88 17.00
N SER A 4 5.71 10.93 16.38
CA SER A 4 6.25 9.59 16.14
C SER A 4 7.32 9.64 15.04
N GLN A 5 8.16 8.63 14.99
CA GLN A 5 9.20 8.53 13.98
C GLN A 5 8.59 8.43 12.56
N GLU A 6 7.47 7.71 12.43
CA GLU A 6 6.75 7.59 11.15
C GLU A 6 6.17 8.94 10.69
N ASP A 7 5.63 9.77 11.62
CA ASP A 7 5.14 11.12 11.27
C ASP A 7 6.28 12.01 10.77
N LYS A 8 7.47 11.92 11.39
CA LYS A 8 8.64 12.65 10.92
C LYS A 8 9.03 12.21 9.50
N ILE A 9 9.08 10.90 9.24
CA ILE A 9 9.41 10.34 7.93
C ILE A 9 8.41 10.80 6.87
N ILE A 10 7.11 10.71 7.15
CA ILE A 10 6.06 11.13 6.23
C ILE A 10 6.11 12.64 5.98
N SER A 11 6.30 13.43 7.02
CA SER A 11 6.42 14.90 6.92
C SER A 11 7.63 15.31 6.09
N GLU A 12 8.78 14.66 6.32
CA GLU A 12 10.02 14.90 5.55
C GLU A 12 9.85 14.50 4.09
N PHE A 13 9.25 13.34 3.81
CA PHE A 13 8.94 12.93 2.44
C PHE A 13 8.06 13.96 1.72
N LEU A 14 6.96 14.39 2.33
CA LEU A 14 6.05 15.38 1.71
C LEU A 14 6.71 16.74 1.47
N ASN A 15 7.64 17.15 2.35
CA ASN A 15 8.46 18.35 2.12
C ASN A 15 9.41 18.16 0.93
N SER A 16 10.06 17.00 0.86
CA SER A 16 11.10 16.70 -0.11
C SER A 16 10.62 16.60 -1.55
N ILE A 17 9.36 16.21 -1.76
CA ILE A 17 8.77 16.18 -3.11
C ILE A 17 8.13 17.53 -3.51
N GLY A 18 8.06 18.49 -2.61
CA GLY A 18 7.57 19.85 -2.88
C GLY A 18 6.16 19.88 -3.48
N PRO A 19 5.95 20.65 -4.58
CA PRO A 19 4.62 20.77 -5.20
C PRO A 19 4.13 19.48 -5.85
N TRP A 20 5.01 18.51 -6.12
CA TRP A 20 4.66 17.23 -6.73
C TRP A 20 3.79 16.34 -5.84
N ARG A 21 3.69 16.66 -4.53
CA ARG A 21 2.80 15.95 -3.57
C ARG A 21 1.34 15.90 -4.00
N GLU A 22 0.89 16.82 -4.85
CA GLU A 22 -0.47 16.83 -5.39
C GLU A 22 -0.74 15.68 -6.37
N PHE A 23 0.32 15.13 -6.97
CA PHE A 23 0.24 14.04 -7.96
C PHE A 23 0.75 12.71 -7.41
N ILE A 24 1.47 12.72 -6.29
CA ILE A 24 2.03 11.53 -5.70
C ILE A 24 1.08 10.98 -4.64
N VAL A 25 0.81 9.68 -4.74
CA VAL A 25 -0.03 8.94 -3.80
C VAL A 25 0.84 7.95 -3.03
N ILE A 26 0.83 8.01 -1.71
CA ILE A 26 1.59 7.05 -0.89
C ILE A 26 0.85 5.71 -0.87
N GLY A 27 1.57 4.64 -1.18
CA GLY A 27 1.09 3.26 -1.17
C GLY A 27 1.84 2.37 -0.22
N GLY A 28 1.90 1.08 -0.57
CA GLY A 28 2.70 0.10 0.13
C GLY A 28 2.42 -0.03 1.63
N GLY A 29 3.47 -0.33 2.38
CA GLY A 29 3.39 -0.48 3.83
C GLY A 29 3.16 0.83 4.57
N PHE A 30 3.67 1.96 4.05
CA PHE A 30 3.47 3.27 4.67
C PHE A 30 2.01 3.72 4.67
N ALA A 31 1.17 3.25 3.75
CA ALA A 31 -0.25 3.50 3.79
C ALA A 31 -0.89 3.06 5.12
N LEU A 32 -0.46 1.92 5.68
CA LEU A 32 -0.97 1.42 6.96
C LEU A 32 -0.64 2.35 8.12
N PHE A 33 0.56 2.96 8.14
CA PHE A 33 0.91 3.97 9.13
C PHE A 33 0.07 5.23 8.99
N ILE A 34 -0.15 5.70 7.75
CA ILE A 34 -0.99 6.86 7.49
C ILE A 34 -2.41 6.62 7.97
N TYR A 35 -3.00 5.46 7.68
CA TYR A 35 -4.32 5.11 8.19
C TYR A 35 -4.36 5.16 9.71
N LYS A 36 -3.38 4.55 10.37
CA LYS A 36 -3.31 4.48 11.83
C LYS A 36 -3.09 5.85 12.48
N LEU A 37 -2.19 6.66 11.93
CA LEU A 37 -1.77 7.93 12.56
C LEU A 37 -2.75 9.07 12.35
N TYR A 38 -3.38 9.13 11.17
CA TYR A 38 -4.11 10.33 10.77
C TYR A 38 -5.59 10.10 10.44
N LEU A 39 -6.01 8.87 10.17
CA LEU A 39 -7.36 8.59 9.66
C LEU A 39 -8.20 7.72 10.60
N ALA A 40 -7.56 6.85 11.38
CA ALA A 40 -8.23 6.02 12.38
C ALA A 40 -8.26 6.72 13.76
N ASP A 41 -9.06 6.18 14.69
CA ASP A 41 -9.09 6.68 16.07
C ASP A 41 -7.68 6.62 16.69
N PRO A 42 -7.13 7.75 17.16
CA PRO A 42 -5.81 7.80 17.79
C PRO A 42 -5.70 6.94 19.07
N LYS A 43 -6.82 6.59 19.71
CA LYS A 43 -6.84 5.73 20.90
C LYS A 43 -6.55 4.26 20.63
N LEU A 44 -6.58 3.83 19.36
CA LEU A 44 -6.24 2.46 19.01
C LEU A 44 -4.76 2.19 19.31
N GLU A 45 -4.48 1.11 20.03
CA GLU A 45 -3.11 0.78 20.46
C GLU A 45 -2.30 0.02 19.40
N ASN A 46 -2.98 -0.75 18.52
CA ASN A 46 -2.30 -1.57 17.51
C ASN A 46 -1.64 -0.71 16.44
N THR A 47 -0.31 -0.77 16.37
CA THR A 47 0.48 -0.20 15.27
C THR A 47 0.75 -1.26 14.21
N PRO A 48 0.76 -0.92 12.90
CA PRO A 48 1.11 -1.87 11.87
C PRO A 48 2.60 -2.23 11.92
N VAL A 49 2.96 -3.35 11.30
CA VAL A 49 4.36 -3.75 11.14
C VAL A 49 5.12 -2.72 10.32
N GLY A 50 6.30 -2.35 10.80
CA GLY A 50 7.16 -1.35 10.18
C GLY A 50 7.60 -1.71 8.76
N THR A 51 7.73 -0.66 7.95
CA THR A 51 8.41 -0.68 6.66
C THR A 51 9.32 0.53 6.57
N ARG A 52 10.34 0.45 5.74
CA ARG A 52 11.27 1.57 5.48
C ARG A 52 11.11 2.11 4.07
N ASP A 53 10.35 1.40 3.23
CA ASP A 53 10.18 1.70 1.83
C ASP A 53 8.89 2.49 1.63
N ILE A 54 8.99 3.73 1.11
CA ILE A 54 7.86 4.56 0.73
C ILE A 54 7.54 4.31 -0.74
N ASP A 55 6.53 3.48 -1.00
CA ASP A 55 5.99 3.28 -2.33
C ASP A 55 5.23 4.54 -2.79
N SER A 56 5.83 5.29 -3.70
CA SER A 56 5.31 6.56 -4.23
C SER A 56 4.66 6.34 -5.59
N LEU A 57 3.33 6.29 -5.61
CA LEU A 57 2.57 6.06 -6.83
C LEU A 57 2.42 7.37 -7.59
N ILE A 58 2.75 7.36 -8.89
CA ILE A 58 2.69 8.54 -9.76
C ILE A 58 1.95 8.20 -11.06
N PRO A 59 0.99 9.06 -11.52
CA PRO A 59 0.34 8.87 -12.81
C PRO A 59 1.38 8.92 -13.95
N ARG A 60 1.18 8.12 -15.00
CA ARG A 60 2.08 8.13 -16.18
C ARG A 60 2.23 9.50 -16.84
N ARG A 61 1.25 10.35 -16.70
CA ARG A 61 1.26 11.71 -17.20
C ARG A 61 0.97 12.66 -16.05
N VAL A 62 1.91 13.54 -15.80
CA VAL A 62 1.77 14.64 -14.85
C VAL A 62 2.04 15.94 -15.58
N PRO A 63 1.33 17.02 -15.27
CA PRO A 63 1.61 18.32 -15.85
C PRO A 63 2.97 18.84 -15.40
N GLU A 64 3.57 19.71 -16.18
CA GLU A 64 4.78 20.41 -15.75
C GLU A 64 4.38 21.55 -14.81
N ILE A 65 4.52 21.30 -13.51
CA ILE A 65 4.06 22.23 -12.45
C ILE A 65 5.20 23.06 -11.82
N SER A 66 6.44 22.67 -12.10
CA SER A 66 7.62 23.29 -11.51
C SER A 66 8.80 23.20 -12.45
N LYS A 67 9.68 24.24 -12.44
CA LYS A 67 10.98 24.23 -13.13
C LYS A 67 11.93 23.14 -12.56
N LYS A 68 11.68 22.67 -11.34
CA LYS A 68 12.39 21.58 -10.71
C LYS A 68 11.57 20.31 -10.80
N ASN A 69 12.15 19.25 -11.32
CA ASN A 69 11.55 17.93 -11.34
C ASN A 69 11.65 17.26 -9.96
N ILE A 70 11.00 16.10 -9.78
CA ILE A 70 10.96 15.36 -8.52
C ILE A 70 12.37 14.97 -8.06
N ALA A 71 13.19 14.42 -8.95
CA ALA A 71 14.56 14.01 -8.62
C ALA A 71 15.40 15.18 -8.06
N LYS A 72 15.26 16.37 -8.64
CA LYS A 72 15.95 17.57 -8.15
C LYS A 72 15.47 18.00 -6.78
N HIS A 73 14.17 17.95 -6.52
CA HIS A 73 13.61 18.23 -5.22
C HIS A 73 14.14 17.25 -4.14
N LEU A 74 14.14 15.95 -4.43
CA LEU A 74 14.69 14.92 -3.53
C LEU A 74 16.17 15.13 -3.25
N HIS A 75 16.96 15.41 -4.29
CA HIS A 75 18.39 15.67 -4.15
C HIS A 75 18.67 16.90 -3.27
N GLU A 76 17.97 18.02 -3.50
CA GLU A 76 18.08 19.23 -2.68
C GLU A 76 17.64 18.98 -1.22
N ALA A 77 16.75 18.04 -0.98
CA ALA A 77 16.33 17.60 0.35
C ALA A 77 17.34 16.61 0.99
N GLY A 78 18.44 16.27 0.32
CA GLY A 78 19.49 15.42 0.84
C GLY A 78 19.28 13.92 0.63
N PHE A 79 18.37 13.52 -0.26
CA PHE A 79 18.26 12.13 -0.68
C PHE A 79 19.35 11.76 -1.66
N THR A 80 19.96 10.59 -1.47
CA THR A 80 20.94 10.00 -2.39
C THR A 80 20.21 9.10 -3.37
N HIS A 81 20.52 9.28 -4.67
CA HIS A 81 20.01 8.43 -5.74
C HIS A 81 20.79 7.11 -5.81
N VAL A 82 20.09 5.98 -5.87
CA VAL A 82 20.68 4.63 -5.94
C VAL A 82 20.03 3.83 -7.07
N PHE A 83 20.84 3.10 -7.82
CA PHE A 83 20.39 2.14 -8.81
C PHE A 83 20.23 0.76 -8.18
N LYS A 84 19.12 0.09 -8.48
CA LYS A 84 18.75 -1.23 -7.94
C LYS A 84 19.07 -2.39 -8.88
N ASP A 85 19.20 -2.11 -10.17
CA ASP A 85 19.49 -3.08 -11.23
C ASP A 85 20.21 -2.44 -12.40
N VAL A 86 20.43 -3.22 -13.46
CA VAL A 86 21.12 -2.81 -14.69
C VAL A 86 20.18 -2.64 -15.90
N ASP A 87 18.87 -2.66 -15.68
CA ASP A 87 17.87 -2.44 -16.73
C ASP A 87 17.98 -1.04 -17.35
N VAL A 88 17.36 -0.82 -18.50
CA VAL A 88 17.38 0.49 -19.18
C VAL A 88 15.94 0.94 -19.46
N PRO A 89 15.47 1.97 -18.76
CA PRO A 89 16.11 2.63 -17.60
C PRO A 89 16.17 1.70 -16.37
N ALA A 90 17.26 1.82 -15.60
CA ALA A 90 17.45 1.04 -14.38
C ALA A 90 16.35 1.34 -13.36
N THR A 91 16.00 0.36 -12.55
CA THR A 91 15.19 0.61 -11.35
C THR A 91 15.99 1.45 -10.37
N GLU A 92 15.41 2.53 -9.86
CA GLU A 92 16.08 3.45 -8.94
C GLU A 92 15.31 3.65 -7.66
N ALA A 93 16.01 4.07 -6.63
CA ALA A 93 15.46 4.53 -5.37
C ALA A 93 16.19 5.78 -4.88
N TYR A 94 15.56 6.48 -3.95
CA TYR A 94 16.11 7.62 -3.26
C TYR A 94 16.20 7.32 -1.78
N VAL A 95 17.41 7.39 -1.22
CA VAL A 95 17.68 6.94 0.15
C VAL A 95 18.16 8.11 1.00
N LYS A 96 17.64 8.22 2.22
CA LYS A 96 18.07 9.19 3.22
C LYS A 96 17.92 8.61 4.62
N GLU A 97 18.86 8.95 5.50
CA GLU A 97 18.70 8.70 6.92
C GLU A 97 17.81 9.77 7.55
N ILE A 98 16.71 9.36 8.17
CA ILE A 98 15.77 10.23 8.87
C ILE A 98 15.60 9.68 10.29
N ASP A 99 16.00 10.49 11.29
CA ASP A 99 15.87 10.14 12.72
C ASP A 99 16.54 8.79 13.07
N GLY A 100 17.72 8.51 12.46
CA GLY A 100 18.49 7.28 12.66
C GLY A 100 17.97 6.06 11.89
N LEU A 101 16.99 6.23 11.02
CA LEU A 101 16.51 5.18 10.11
C LEU A 101 16.81 5.51 8.67
N GLU A 102 17.34 4.54 7.92
CA GLU A 102 17.43 4.62 6.48
C GLU A 102 16.04 4.43 5.87
N VAL A 103 15.59 5.45 5.15
CA VAL A 103 14.30 5.49 4.44
C VAL A 103 14.56 5.46 2.95
N GLU A 104 13.85 4.60 2.26
CA GLU A 104 13.93 4.44 0.82
C GLU A 104 12.63 4.89 0.16
N ILE A 105 12.73 5.65 -0.94
CA ILE A 105 11.61 6.08 -1.78
C ILE A 105 11.72 5.39 -3.13
N GLU A 106 10.69 4.63 -3.50
CA GLU A 106 10.55 4.03 -4.83
C GLU A 106 9.35 4.63 -5.55
N PHE A 107 9.48 4.86 -6.86
CA PHE A 107 8.38 5.37 -7.68
C PHE A 107 7.74 4.24 -8.48
N LEU A 108 6.41 4.20 -8.43
CA LEU A 108 5.59 3.19 -9.08
C LEU A 108 4.55 3.86 -9.97
N THR A 109 4.26 3.25 -11.13
CA THR A 109 3.21 3.74 -12.03
C THR A 109 2.37 2.58 -12.55
N ASP A 110 1.23 2.88 -13.18
CA ASP A 110 0.39 1.83 -13.76
C ASP A 110 0.98 1.30 -15.09
N SER A 111 0.84 0.00 -15.31
CA SER A 111 1.19 -0.60 -16.59
C SER A 111 0.10 -0.30 -17.62
N ALA A 112 0.39 0.54 -18.62
CA ALA A 112 -0.58 0.97 -19.64
C ALA A 112 -1.00 -0.15 -20.57
N THR A 113 -0.12 -1.11 -20.88
CA THR A 113 -0.39 -2.25 -21.77
C THR A 113 0.26 -3.53 -21.25
N ARG A 114 -0.15 -4.69 -21.81
CA ARG A 114 0.51 -5.97 -21.49
C ARG A 114 2.02 -5.98 -21.81
N ASN A 115 2.42 -5.23 -22.82
CA ASN A 115 3.82 -5.18 -23.28
C ASN A 115 4.69 -4.20 -22.47
N ASP A 116 4.07 -3.27 -21.74
CA ASP A 116 4.81 -2.26 -20.94
C ASP A 116 5.20 -2.73 -19.52
N LYS A 117 4.86 -3.97 -19.18
CA LYS A 117 5.07 -4.49 -17.81
C LYS A 117 6.54 -4.62 -17.39
N THR A 118 7.45 -4.56 -18.36
CA THR A 118 8.88 -4.80 -18.15
C THR A 118 9.74 -3.56 -18.37
N LYS A 119 9.14 -2.43 -18.79
CA LYS A 119 9.90 -1.21 -19.08
C LYS A 119 9.58 -0.13 -18.07
N ASN A 120 10.57 0.23 -17.29
CA ASN A 120 10.53 1.41 -16.44
C ASN A 120 10.27 2.69 -17.24
N VAL A 121 9.62 3.67 -16.63
CA VAL A 121 9.18 4.91 -17.28
C VAL A 121 9.73 6.10 -16.53
N VAL A 122 10.32 7.07 -17.24
CA VAL A 122 10.75 8.33 -16.64
C VAL A 122 9.55 9.29 -16.54
N ILE A 123 9.22 9.71 -15.32
CA ILE A 123 8.10 10.62 -15.04
C ILE A 123 8.58 11.69 -14.06
N GLY A 124 8.50 12.97 -14.44
CA GLY A 124 8.94 14.05 -13.55
C GLY A 124 10.41 13.96 -13.11
N GLY A 125 11.25 13.30 -13.92
CA GLY A 125 12.68 13.13 -13.68
C GLY A 125 13.06 11.94 -12.79
N VAL A 126 12.09 11.12 -12.34
CA VAL A 126 12.32 9.86 -11.60
C VAL A 126 11.92 8.66 -12.44
N VAL A 127 12.56 7.52 -12.22
CA VAL A 127 12.20 6.26 -12.87
C VAL A 127 11.10 5.56 -12.07
N ALA A 128 9.95 5.38 -12.69
CA ALA A 128 8.80 4.68 -12.10
C ALA A 128 8.66 3.27 -12.66
N GLN A 129 8.54 2.27 -11.78
CA GLN A 129 8.31 0.88 -12.16
C GLN A 129 6.82 0.67 -12.47
N PRO A 130 6.47 0.07 -13.63
CA PRO A 130 5.09 -0.21 -13.97
C PRO A 130 4.56 -1.43 -13.22
N LEU A 131 3.48 -1.26 -12.49
CA LEU A 131 2.79 -2.35 -11.80
C LEU A 131 1.37 -2.54 -12.33
N SER A 132 0.92 -3.79 -12.36
CA SER A 132 -0.45 -4.12 -12.76
C SER A 132 -1.46 -3.65 -11.72
N TYR A 133 -2.62 -3.19 -12.18
CA TYR A 133 -3.75 -2.75 -11.35
C TYR A 133 -3.50 -1.48 -10.52
N LEU A 134 -2.44 -0.75 -10.79
CA LEU A 134 -2.10 0.44 -10.02
C LEU A 134 -3.02 1.63 -10.32
N THR A 135 -3.68 1.63 -11.50
CA THR A 135 -4.70 2.63 -11.86
C THR A 135 -5.73 2.81 -10.75
N LEU A 136 -6.22 1.70 -10.16
CA LEU A 136 -7.16 1.76 -9.05
C LEU A 136 -6.61 2.54 -7.86
N SER A 137 -5.37 2.24 -7.47
CA SER A 137 -4.70 2.91 -6.35
C SER A 137 -4.42 4.40 -6.62
N LEU A 138 -4.22 4.77 -7.88
CA LEU A 138 -4.02 6.16 -8.29
C LEU A 138 -5.33 6.96 -8.35
N GLN A 139 -6.45 6.32 -8.68
CA GLN A 139 -7.76 6.94 -8.80
C GLN A 139 -8.50 7.05 -7.45
N MET A 140 -8.34 6.05 -6.60
CA MET A 140 -9.00 5.98 -5.30
C MET A 140 -8.03 6.35 -4.18
N THR A 141 -8.13 7.57 -3.72
CA THR A 141 -7.20 8.14 -2.74
C THR A 141 -7.95 8.84 -1.62
N THR A 142 -7.31 8.87 -0.45
CA THR A 142 -7.76 9.63 0.72
C THR A 142 -6.72 10.71 1.02
N GLU A 143 -7.17 11.91 1.28
CA GLU A 143 -6.31 12.98 1.77
C GLU A 143 -6.06 12.83 3.27
N PHE A 144 -4.88 13.19 3.71
CA PHE A 144 -4.52 13.21 5.12
C PHE A 144 -3.64 14.44 5.43
N GLN A 145 -3.56 14.78 6.71
CA GLN A 145 -2.70 15.85 7.19
C GLN A 145 -1.80 15.32 8.30
N THR A 146 -0.48 15.55 8.17
CA THR A 146 0.50 15.23 9.21
C THR A 146 0.32 16.14 10.43
N TYR A 147 0.88 15.76 11.56
CA TYR A 147 0.87 16.60 12.78
C TYR A 147 1.62 17.92 12.59
N SER A 148 2.52 18.02 11.61
CA SER A 148 3.18 19.27 11.20
C SER A 148 2.35 20.11 10.20
N GLY A 149 1.10 19.72 9.89
CA GLY A 149 0.19 20.44 9.00
C GLY A 149 0.44 20.22 7.51
N LYS A 150 1.24 19.23 7.11
CA LYS A 150 1.45 18.92 5.70
C LYS A 150 0.35 18.01 5.17
N THR A 151 -0.23 18.40 4.05
CA THR A 151 -1.23 17.57 3.35
C THR A 151 -0.56 16.62 2.38
N GLY A 152 -1.10 15.41 2.30
CA GLY A 152 -0.67 14.38 1.37
C GLY A 152 -1.85 13.51 0.93
N ARG A 153 -1.58 12.60 0.01
CA ARG A 153 -2.56 11.63 -0.50
C ARG A 153 -2.05 10.23 -0.29
N VAL A 154 -2.92 9.36 0.16
CA VAL A 154 -2.66 7.93 0.35
C VAL A 154 -3.68 7.13 -0.46
N VAL A 155 -3.33 5.95 -0.92
CA VAL A 155 -4.29 5.00 -1.52
C VAL A 155 -5.44 4.82 -0.55
N SER A 156 -6.69 4.84 -1.03
CA SER A 156 -7.83 4.57 -0.16
C SER A 156 -7.77 3.14 0.41
N PRO A 157 -8.26 2.89 1.63
CA PRO A 157 -8.03 1.62 2.31
C PRO A 157 -8.70 0.44 1.60
N GLY A 158 -9.86 0.62 1.00
CA GLY A 158 -10.53 -0.42 0.21
C GLY A 158 -9.78 -0.75 -1.08
N ALA A 159 -9.29 0.27 -1.79
CA ALA A 159 -8.47 0.08 -2.98
C ALA A 159 -7.12 -0.55 -2.64
N TRP A 160 -6.52 -0.21 -1.51
CA TRP A 160 -5.29 -0.84 -1.02
C TRP A 160 -5.49 -2.34 -0.79
N MET A 161 -6.53 -2.73 -0.04
CA MET A 161 -6.85 -4.15 0.19
C MET A 161 -7.13 -4.89 -1.12
N PHE A 162 -7.88 -4.26 -2.02
CA PHE A 162 -8.23 -4.84 -3.31
C PHE A 162 -6.99 -5.10 -4.18
N HIS A 163 -6.10 -4.10 -4.29
CA HIS A 163 -4.84 -4.23 -5.01
C HIS A 163 -3.94 -5.31 -4.40
N LYS A 164 -3.81 -5.36 -3.06
CA LYS A 164 -3.02 -6.40 -2.38
C LYS A 164 -3.58 -7.78 -2.62
N GLY A 165 -4.90 -7.97 -2.54
CA GLY A 165 -5.55 -9.25 -2.86
C GLY A 165 -5.34 -9.72 -4.29
N LEU A 166 -5.19 -8.79 -5.25
CA LEU A 166 -4.86 -9.11 -6.65
C LEU A 166 -3.39 -9.51 -6.86
N THR A 167 -2.47 -8.99 -6.03
CA THR A 167 -1.04 -9.00 -6.36
C THR A 167 -0.15 -9.80 -5.41
N PHE A 168 -0.61 -10.15 -4.21
CA PHE A 168 0.23 -10.83 -3.20
C PHE A 168 0.83 -12.15 -3.69
N THR A 169 0.11 -12.92 -4.53
CA THR A 169 0.58 -14.18 -5.10
C THR A 169 1.74 -14.01 -6.10
N ARG A 170 1.98 -12.78 -6.56
CA ARG A 170 3.08 -12.46 -7.50
C ARG A 170 4.37 -12.07 -6.78
N ARG A 171 4.36 -12.04 -5.45
CA ARG A 171 5.56 -11.76 -4.65
C ARG A 171 6.58 -12.87 -4.79
N LYS A 172 7.82 -12.50 -5.13
CA LYS A 172 8.95 -13.45 -5.19
C LYS A 172 9.34 -13.99 -3.80
N SER A 173 9.08 -13.21 -2.75
CA SER A 173 9.41 -13.54 -1.36
C SER A 173 8.14 -13.92 -0.60
N SER A 174 8.15 -15.11 0.03
CA SER A 174 7.07 -15.55 0.92
C SER A 174 6.85 -14.58 2.10
N SER A 175 7.90 -13.97 2.62
CA SER A 175 7.80 -12.96 3.69
C SER A 175 7.01 -11.72 3.22
N LYS A 176 7.30 -11.21 2.01
CA LYS A 176 6.55 -10.08 1.43
C LYS A 176 5.08 -10.47 1.14
N MET A 177 4.83 -11.70 0.71
CA MET A 177 3.48 -12.24 0.52
C MET A 177 2.68 -12.25 1.83
N LEU A 178 3.26 -12.80 2.89
CA LEU A 178 2.61 -12.86 4.20
C LEU A 178 2.38 -11.48 4.80
N LYS A 179 3.30 -10.53 4.55
CA LYS A 179 3.14 -9.12 4.95
C LYS A 179 1.96 -8.44 4.23
N ASP A 180 1.74 -8.73 2.95
CA ASP A 180 0.57 -8.25 2.20
C ASP A 180 -0.74 -8.83 2.79
N LEU A 181 -0.79 -10.12 3.14
CA LEU A 181 -1.94 -10.76 3.78
C LEU A 181 -2.22 -10.21 5.18
N TYR A 182 -1.16 -10.02 6.00
CA TYR A 182 -1.27 -9.34 7.28
C TYR A 182 -1.88 -7.94 7.12
N GLY A 183 -1.41 -7.17 6.15
CA GLY A 183 -1.93 -5.83 5.90
C GLY A 183 -3.42 -5.82 5.53
N ILE A 184 -3.90 -6.77 4.73
CA ILE A 184 -5.33 -6.93 4.42
C ILE A 184 -6.12 -7.16 5.72
N TRP A 185 -5.67 -8.08 6.57
CA TRP A 185 -6.31 -8.33 7.87
C TRP A 185 -6.28 -7.08 8.76
N TYR A 186 -5.14 -6.39 8.82
CA TYR A 186 -4.95 -5.20 9.64
C TYR A 186 -5.95 -4.09 9.26
N VAL A 187 -6.04 -3.76 7.98
CA VAL A 187 -6.97 -2.73 7.49
C VAL A 187 -8.42 -3.16 7.73
N ALA A 188 -8.74 -4.44 7.53
CA ALA A 188 -10.10 -4.94 7.71
C ALA A 188 -10.57 -5.00 9.17
N THR A 189 -9.65 -4.94 10.18
CA THR A 189 -10.04 -5.27 11.56
C THR A 189 -9.41 -4.43 12.66
N GLN A 190 -8.31 -3.73 12.41
CA GLN A 190 -7.52 -3.12 13.48
C GLN A 190 -7.64 -1.60 13.53
N LEU A 191 -8.44 -0.99 12.67
CA LEU A 191 -8.58 0.47 12.54
C LEU A 191 -9.93 1.01 13.05
N GLY A 192 -10.69 0.21 13.81
CA GLY A 192 -12.01 0.61 14.34
C GLY A 192 -12.99 0.98 13.22
N ASP A 193 -13.71 2.10 13.37
CA ASP A 193 -14.69 2.57 12.39
C ASP A 193 -14.09 2.79 10.99
N PHE A 194 -12.80 3.10 10.92
CA PHE A 194 -12.10 3.20 9.64
C PHE A 194 -11.97 1.85 8.92
N SER A 195 -11.92 0.73 9.66
CA SER A 195 -12.02 -0.62 9.06
C SER A 195 -13.38 -0.87 8.41
N ASP A 196 -14.46 -0.38 9.01
CA ASP A 196 -15.80 -0.53 8.42
C ASP A 196 -15.93 0.28 7.13
N GLN A 197 -15.37 1.50 7.09
CA GLN A 197 -15.28 2.31 5.86
C GLN A 197 -14.45 1.59 4.78
N ALA A 198 -13.31 1.00 5.16
CA ALA A 198 -12.45 0.24 4.25
C ALA A 198 -13.19 -0.98 3.64
N LEU A 199 -13.95 -1.71 4.46
CA LEU A 199 -14.75 -2.84 4.00
C LEU A 199 -15.92 -2.41 3.11
N ALA A 200 -16.58 -1.30 3.41
CA ALA A 200 -17.64 -0.75 2.57
C ALA A 200 -17.10 -0.36 1.18
N GLU A 201 -15.96 0.31 1.13
CA GLU A 201 -15.27 0.67 -0.10
C GLU A 201 -14.80 -0.57 -0.88
N PHE A 202 -14.21 -1.55 -0.20
CA PHE A 202 -13.83 -2.82 -0.80
C PHE A 202 -15.03 -3.50 -1.46
N ASN A 203 -16.18 -3.57 -0.76
CA ASN A 203 -17.42 -4.15 -1.30
C ASN A 203 -17.97 -3.39 -2.51
N MET A 204 -17.82 -2.07 -2.54
CA MET A 204 -18.15 -1.27 -3.73
C MET A 204 -17.28 -1.68 -4.92
N LEU A 205 -15.97 -1.81 -4.72
CA LEU A 205 -15.02 -2.20 -5.76
C LEU A 205 -15.26 -3.60 -6.30
N THR A 206 -15.73 -4.54 -5.47
CA THR A 206 -16.08 -5.89 -5.95
C THR A 206 -17.19 -5.86 -7.00
N LYS A 207 -18.15 -4.94 -6.85
CA LYS A 207 -19.25 -4.74 -7.81
C LYS A 207 -18.80 -3.99 -9.06
N GLN A 208 -17.92 -3.01 -8.92
CA GLN A 208 -17.40 -2.22 -10.04
C GLN A 208 -16.42 -3.00 -10.92
N HIS A 209 -15.64 -3.92 -10.33
CA HIS A 209 -14.60 -4.68 -10.98
C HIS A 209 -14.76 -6.21 -10.84
N PRO A 210 -15.88 -6.80 -11.30
CA PRO A 210 -16.20 -8.21 -11.02
C PRO A 210 -15.15 -9.20 -11.54
N LYS A 211 -14.51 -8.93 -12.68
CA LYS A 211 -13.43 -9.78 -13.22
C LYS A 211 -12.15 -9.74 -12.39
N TRP A 212 -11.81 -8.58 -11.85
CA TRP A 212 -10.67 -8.45 -10.96
C TRP A 212 -10.98 -9.06 -9.60
N PHE A 213 -12.21 -8.88 -9.12
CA PHE A 213 -12.66 -9.51 -7.88
C PHE A 213 -12.61 -11.03 -7.96
N GLU A 214 -13.03 -11.64 -9.07
CA GLU A 214 -12.91 -13.09 -9.25
C GLU A 214 -11.45 -13.57 -9.19
N THR A 215 -10.50 -12.80 -9.74
CA THR A 215 -9.08 -13.09 -9.64
C THR A 215 -8.59 -12.98 -8.20
N LEU A 216 -8.95 -11.91 -7.50
CA LEU A 216 -8.64 -11.69 -6.08
C LEU A 216 -9.20 -12.83 -5.21
N ARG A 217 -10.46 -13.17 -5.42
CA ARG A 217 -11.14 -14.26 -4.72
C ARG A 217 -10.42 -15.59 -4.90
N LYS A 218 -10.05 -15.94 -6.14
CA LYS A 218 -9.26 -17.15 -6.43
C LYS A 218 -7.89 -17.13 -5.74
N ASN A 219 -7.20 -16.00 -5.76
CA ASN A 219 -5.91 -15.86 -5.10
C ASN A 219 -6.00 -16.16 -3.60
N LEU A 220 -6.97 -15.55 -2.90
CA LEU A 220 -7.16 -15.73 -1.47
C LEU A 220 -7.61 -17.16 -1.13
N HIS A 221 -8.54 -17.71 -1.92
CA HIS A 221 -9.01 -19.09 -1.75
C HIS A 221 -7.87 -20.07 -1.86
N ASN A 222 -7.13 -20.00 -2.97
CA ASN A 222 -6.00 -20.90 -3.22
C ASN A 222 -4.96 -20.84 -2.10
N TRP A 223 -4.70 -19.65 -1.54
CA TRP A 223 -3.77 -19.54 -0.42
C TRP A 223 -4.34 -20.19 0.84
N MET A 224 -5.61 -19.92 1.19
CA MET A 224 -6.25 -20.48 2.40
C MET A 224 -6.32 -22.01 2.36
N ASP A 225 -6.60 -22.58 1.18
CA ASP A 225 -6.77 -24.02 1.02
C ASP A 225 -5.44 -24.77 1.00
N ASN A 226 -4.36 -24.14 0.56
CA ASN A 226 -3.04 -24.79 0.36
C ASN A 226 -1.97 -24.30 1.35
N ALA A 227 -2.23 -23.32 2.20
CA ALA A 227 -1.25 -22.82 3.16
C ALA A 227 -0.86 -23.90 4.17
N THR A 228 0.42 -24.15 4.26
CA THR A 228 0.98 -25.11 5.24
C THR A 228 0.83 -24.58 6.67
N PRO A 229 0.85 -25.45 7.69
CA PRO A 229 0.88 -25.02 9.11
C PRO A 229 2.01 -24.03 9.40
N ALA A 230 3.18 -24.23 8.78
CA ALA A 230 4.32 -23.33 8.94
C ALA A 230 4.06 -21.92 8.34
N GLU A 231 3.39 -21.82 7.19
CA GLU A 231 3.01 -20.55 6.60
C GLU A 231 1.94 -19.84 7.42
N CYS A 232 0.98 -20.59 7.95
CA CYS A 232 -0.03 -20.04 8.87
C CYS A 232 0.62 -19.46 10.13
N SER A 233 1.55 -20.20 10.76
CA SER A 233 2.31 -19.71 11.92
C SER A 233 3.14 -18.46 11.59
N LYS A 234 3.77 -18.41 10.41
CA LYS A 234 4.49 -17.22 9.94
C LYS A 234 3.58 -16.03 9.66
N LEU A 235 2.36 -16.28 9.18
CA LEU A 235 1.36 -15.21 9.02
C LEU A 235 0.94 -14.67 10.39
N GLU A 236 0.60 -15.53 11.33
CA GLU A 236 0.24 -15.12 12.70
C GLU A 236 1.36 -14.33 13.38
N ALA A 237 2.62 -14.72 13.15
CA ALA A 237 3.79 -14.03 13.66
C ALA A 237 4.03 -12.63 13.03
N GLN A 238 3.33 -12.27 11.96
CA GLN A 238 3.37 -10.90 11.43
C GLN A 238 2.69 -9.89 12.36
N ASP A 239 1.79 -10.35 13.24
CA ASP A 239 1.12 -9.47 14.19
C ASP A 239 1.80 -9.48 15.56
N PRO A 240 2.53 -8.41 15.93
CA PRO A 240 3.19 -8.34 17.23
C PRO A 240 2.24 -8.42 18.42
N ALA A 241 0.98 -8.00 18.23
CA ALA A 241 -0.06 -8.04 19.27
C ALA A 241 -0.69 -9.43 19.44
N GLY A 242 -0.38 -10.40 18.57
CA GLY A 242 -0.87 -11.77 18.63
C GLY A 242 -2.37 -11.94 18.39
N LYS A 243 -3.04 -10.93 17.83
CA LYS A 243 -4.49 -10.93 17.55
C LYS A 243 -4.84 -11.65 16.23
N LEU A 244 -3.89 -11.69 15.29
CA LEU A 244 -4.06 -12.39 14.03
C LEU A 244 -3.97 -13.89 14.26
N LYS A 245 -5.10 -14.60 14.00
CA LYS A 245 -5.17 -16.07 14.01
C LYS A 245 -5.68 -16.56 12.66
N LYS A 246 -5.23 -17.71 12.20
CA LYS A 246 -5.64 -18.31 10.92
C LYS A 246 -7.17 -18.32 10.78
N LEU A 247 -7.89 -18.82 11.78
CA LEU A 247 -9.36 -18.89 11.75
C LEU A 247 -10.01 -17.49 11.65
N THR A 248 -9.44 -16.48 12.31
CA THR A 248 -9.94 -15.11 12.24
C THR A 248 -9.68 -14.54 10.85
N PHE A 249 -8.49 -14.76 10.29
CA PHE A 249 -8.15 -14.35 8.93
C PHE A 249 -9.11 -14.98 7.91
N GLU A 250 -9.29 -16.30 7.94
CA GLU A 250 -10.21 -16.99 7.03
C GLU A 250 -11.65 -16.49 7.12
N ARG A 251 -12.15 -16.24 8.33
CA ARG A 251 -13.51 -15.73 8.54
C ARG A 251 -13.68 -14.34 7.94
N ILE A 252 -12.71 -13.46 8.13
CA ILE A 252 -12.73 -12.09 7.58
C ILE A 252 -12.69 -12.13 6.06
N ILE A 253 -11.75 -12.91 5.51
CA ILE A 253 -11.60 -13.03 4.06
C ILE A 253 -12.87 -13.65 3.44
N LYS A 254 -13.43 -14.69 4.03
CA LYS A 254 -14.69 -15.29 3.57
C LYS A 254 -15.83 -14.28 3.60
N ARG A 255 -15.91 -13.46 4.64
CA ARG A 255 -16.92 -12.39 4.74
C ARG A 255 -16.68 -11.28 3.71
N ALA A 256 -15.47 -10.76 3.61
CA ALA A 256 -15.12 -9.68 2.68
C ALA A 256 -15.23 -10.13 1.21
N ALA A 257 -14.84 -11.35 0.90
CA ALA A 257 -14.92 -11.91 -0.45
C ALA A 257 -16.32 -12.48 -0.80
N GLY A 258 -17.33 -12.31 0.04
CA GLY A 258 -18.67 -12.86 -0.20
C GLY A 258 -18.71 -14.40 -0.21
N LEU A 259 -17.68 -15.05 0.34
CA LEU A 259 -17.55 -16.52 0.40
C LEU A 259 -18.33 -17.13 1.57
N LEU A 260 -18.78 -16.33 2.53
CA LEU A 260 -19.81 -16.73 3.49
C LEU A 260 -21.14 -16.30 2.89
N ALA A 261 -21.96 -17.28 2.53
CA ALA A 261 -23.37 -17.04 2.22
C ALA A 261 -23.99 -16.21 3.34
N ASN A 262 -24.78 -15.23 2.95
CA ASN A 262 -25.55 -14.45 3.92
C ASN A 262 -26.32 -15.44 4.80
N PRO A 263 -26.41 -15.26 6.13
CA PRO A 263 -27.22 -16.13 6.99
C PRO A 263 -28.68 -16.29 6.52
N LYS A 264 -29.17 -15.39 5.67
CA LYS A 264 -30.50 -15.43 5.06
C LYS A 264 -30.61 -16.43 3.90
N ASP A 265 -29.50 -16.87 3.27
CA ASP A 265 -29.50 -17.81 2.15
C ASP A 265 -29.48 -19.30 2.63
N ARG A 266 -29.58 -19.55 3.92
CA ARG A 266 -29.64 -20.90 4.50
C ARG A 266 -31.07 -21.44 4.75
N ASN A 267 -32.08 -20.71 4.32
CA ASN A 267 -33.49 -21.07 4.50
C ASN A 267 -34.22 -21.18 3.14
N GLU A 268 -33.60 -21.76 2.14
CA GLU A 268 -34.32 -22.32 0.97
C GLU A 268 -33.91 -23.79 0.77
#